data_0eb876caa1a5fe5ae23137f488b785d0
#
_entry.id   0eb876caa1a5fe5ae23137f488b785d0
#
_cell.length_a   1.000
_cell.length_b   1.000
_cell.length_c   1.000
_cell.angle_alpha   90.00
_cell.angle_beta   90.00
_cell.angle_gamma   90.00
#
_symmetry.space_group_name_H-M   'P 1'
#
loop_
_entity.id
_entity.type
_entity.pdbx_description
1 polymer ?
#
loop_
_entity_poly.entity_id
_entity_poly.type
_entity_poly.pdbx_seq_one_letter_code
_entity_poly.pdbx_strand_id
1 'polypeptide(L)'
;MADQVLSRTLNQKFDTVFEEVTHQETLNLLNRNDLKLFCLDIETNQFNYDPLVEFLEDNLGMYVFSRAELDELVDAGKDRTVALKAVRRLIKTGNPGEKGTGSELGEILDYCFFEHVLEAPKILSKYEQVTAGGTYKAQSEGVHLLSVGKAGAPAYQLVYLSLIHIS
;
A
#
# COMPACT_ATOMS: atom_id res chain seq x y z
N MET A 1 -15.33 1.14 -19.36
CA MET A 1 -14.92 2.50 -18.95
C MET A 1 -14.66 2.62 -17.43
N ALA A 2 -15.22 1.76 -16.58
CA ALA A 2 -14.92 1.76 -15.14
C ALA A 2 -13.56 1.15 -14.78
N ASP A 3 -13.07 0.16 -15.54
CA ASP A 3 -11.82 -0.54 -15.23
C ASP A 3 -10.54 0.31 -15.39
N GLN A 4 -10.56 1.30 -16.27
CA GLN A 4 -9.38 2.16 -16.50
C GLN A 4 -9.18 3.25 -15.44
N VAL A 5 -10.20 3.58 -14.66
CA VAL A 5 -10.13 4.68 -13.68
C VAL A 5 -9.57 4.21 -12.34
N LEU A 6 -9.66 2.91 -12.02
CA LEU A 6 -9.27 2.37 -10.71
C LEU A 6 -7.89 1.73 -10.69
N SER A 7 -7.37 1.29 -11.84
CA SER A 7 -6.07 0.64 -11.93
C SER A 7 -4.95 1.70 -12.04
N ARG A 8 -4.32 2.05 -10.92
CA ARG A 8 -2.93 2.51 -10.97
C ARG A 8 -2.08 1.29 -10.67
N THR A 9 -1.48 0.75 -11.71
CA THR A 9 -0.42 -0.23 -11.55
C THR A 9 0.66 0.38 -10.69
N LEU A 10 0.82 -0.16 -9.50
CA LEU A 10 2.04 0.02 -8.76
C LEU A 10 3.20 -0.34 -9.67
N ASN A 11 4.20 0.48 -9.58
CA ASN A 11 5.44 0.42 -10.27
C ASN A 11 5.89 -1.02 -10.55
N GLN A 12 6.34 -1.29 -11.76
CA GLN A 12 6.92 -2.56 -12.23
C GLN A 12 8.10 -3.09 -11.35
N LYS A 13 8.53 -2.29 -10.38
CA LYS A 13 9.59 -2.64 -9.43
C LYS A 13 9.17 -3.62 -8.32
N PHE A 14 7.88 -3.91 -8.12
CA PHE A 14 7.46 -4.84 -7.05
C PHE A 14 8.15 -6.19 -7.19
N ASP A 15 8.10 -6.79 -8.38
CA ASP A 15 8.69 -8.11 -8.66
C ASP A 15 10.23 -8.11 -8.66
N THR A 16 10.86 -6.93 -8.64
CA THR A 16 12.32 -6.82 -8.47
C THR A 16 12.74 -6.73 -7.01
N VAL A 17 11.80 -6.41 -6.11
CA VAL A 17 12.04 -6.27 -4.67
C VAL A 17 11.57 -7.51 -3.92
N PHE A 18 10.45 -8.08 -4.33
CA PHE A 18 9.80 -9.21 -3.67
C PHE A 18 9.76 -10.42 -4.61
N GLU A 19 10.40 -11.50 -4.21
CA GLU A 19 10.31 -12.77 -4.90
C GLU A 19 9.20 -13.62 -4.29
N GLU A 20 8.23 -14.07 -5.10
CA GLU A 20 7.21 -15.01 -4.64
C GLU A 20 7.82 -16.40 -4.44
N VAL A 21 7.80 -16.89 -3.22
CA VAL A 21 8.34 -18.20 -2.86
C VAL A 21 7.31 -19.27 -3.15
N THR A 22 7.64 -20.17 -4.08
CA THR A 22 6.81 -21.35 -4.33
C THR A 22 6.97 -22.34 -3.19
N HIS A 23 5.90 -22.66 -2.49
CA HIS A 23 5.89 -23.67 -1.46
C HIS A 23 5.08 -24.90 -1.88
N GLN A 24 5.63 -26.09 -1.64
CA GLN A 24 4.95 -27.36 -1.91
C GLN A 24 4.17 -27.90 -0.70
N GLU A 25 4.39 -27.30 0.46
CA GLU A 25 3.80 -27.78 1.70
C GLU A 25 2.33 -27.42 1.81
N THR A 26 1.54 -28.41 2.15
CA THR A 26 0.15 -28.22 2.56
C THR A 26 0.12 -27.82 4.03
N LEU A 27 0.00 -26.55 4.30
CA LEU A 27 -0.21 -26.03 5.66
C LEU A 27 -1.61 -26.35 6.22
N ASN A 28 -2.28 -27.42 5.77
CA ASN A 28 -3.68 -27.73 6.08
C ASN A 28 -4.65 -26.57 5.86
N LEU A 29 -4.31 -25.66 4.97
CA LEU A 29 -5.19 -24.58 4.55
C LEU A 29 -6.28 -25.13 3.65
N LEU A 30 -7.47 -24.57 3.77
CA LEU A 30 -8.66 -24.98 3.00
C LEU A 30 -8.44 -24.85 1.48
N ASN A 31 -7.57 -23.94 1.07
CA ASN A 31 -7.18 -23.72 -0.31
C ASN A 31 -5.69 -23.45 -0.42
N ARG A 32 -4.99 -24.16 -1.32
CA ARG A 32 -3.55 -23.95 -1.56
C ARG A 32 -3.20 -22.56 -2.10
N ASN A 33 -4.15 -21.89 -2.73
CA ASN A 33 -3.97 -20.59 -3.34
C ASN A 33 -4.19 -19.42 -2.36
N ASP A 34 -4.54 -19.72 -1.10
CA ASP A 34 -4.88 -18.69 -0.11
C ASP A 34 -3.63 -18.16 0.63
N LEU A 35 -2.47 -18.81 0.46
CA LEU A 35 -1.20 -18.37 1.05
C LEU A 35 -0.21 -18.03 -0.05
N LYS A 36 0.22 -16.79 -0.07
CA LYS A 36 1.35 -16.31 -0.88
C LYS A 36 2.47 -15.89 0.06
N LEU A 37 3.67 -16.37 -0.21
CA LEU A 37 4.86 -16.05 0.54
C LEU A 37 5.81 -15.24 -0.36
N PHE A 38 6.33 -14.17 0.20
CA PHE A 38 7.28 -13.30 -0.48
C PHE A 38 8.52 -13.14 0.39
N CYS A 39 9.68 -13.10 -0.24
CA CYS A 39 10.92 -12.75 0.42
C CYS A 39 11.61 -11.58 -0.28
N LEU A 40 12.41 -10.85 0.47
CA LEU A 40 13.34 -9.87 -0.09
C LEU A 40 14.53 -10.60 -0.69
N ASP A 41 15.15 -9.99 -1.70
CA ASP A 41 16.40 -10.47 -2.26
C ASP A 41 17.50 -10.57 -1.20
N ILE A 42 18.28 -11.66 -1.28
CA ILE A 42 19.37 -11.95 -0.34
C ILE A 42 20.69 -11.91 -1.09
N GLU A 43 21.49 -10.91 -0.80
CA GLU A 43 22.81 -10.74 -1.35
C GLU A 43 23.87 -10.95 -0.25
N THR A 44 24.85 -11.82 -0.52
CA THR A 44 25.95 -12.13 0.43
C THR A 44 25.51 -12.50 1.85
N ASN A 45 24.44 -13.29 2.01
CA ASN A 45 23.83 -13.69 3.28
C ASN A 45 23.18 -12.54 4.09
N GLN A 46 22.84 -11.45 3.43
CA GLN A 46 22.13 -10.31 4.05
C GLN A 46 20.98 -9.88 3.14
N PHE A 47 19.92 -9.37 3.74
CA PHE A 47 18.84 -8.77 2.96
C PHE A 47 19.34 -7.51 2.26
N ASN A 48 19.08 -7.44 0.96
CA ASN A 48 19.35 -6.23 0.18
C ASN A 48 18.18 -5.25 0.36
N TYR A 49 18.38 -4.23 1.19
CA TYR A 49 17.35 -3.24 1.49
C TYR A 49 17.31 -2.07 0.51
N ASP A 50 18.35 -1.85 -0.28
CA ASP A 50 18.41 -0.67 -1.17
C ASP A 50 17.26 -0.65 -2.18
N PRO A 51 16.93 -1.75 -2.90
CA PRO A 51 15.78 -1.78 -3.80
C PRO A 51 14.44 -1.58 -3.07
N LEU A 52 14.32 -2.07 -1.83
CA LEU A 52 13.13 -1.87 -1.02
C LEU A 52 12.94 -0.41 -0.65
N VAL A 53 14.01 0.28 -0.25
CA VAL A 53 13.96 1.71 0.09
C VAL A 53 13.52 2.53 -1.12
N GLU A 54 14.13 2.32 -2.29
CA GLU A 54 13.73 2.99 -3.52
C GLU A 54 12.26 2.73 -3.88
N PHE A 55 11.84 1.48 -3.75
CA PHE A 55 10.46 1.09 -4.02
C PHE A 55 9.46 1.81 -3.09
N LEU A 56 9.78 1.91 -1.81
CA LEU A 56 8.94 2.60 -0.83
C LEU A 56 8.90 4.11 -1.08
N GLU A 57 10.03 4.73 -1.43
CA GLU A 57 10.10 6.15 -1.79
C GLU A 57 9.22 6.46 -3.00
N ASP A 58 9.26 5.62 -4.04
CA ASP A 58 8.45 5.78 -5.24
C ASP A 58 6.93 5.66 -4.95
N ASN A 59 6.55 4.82 -4.00
CA ASN A 59 5.15 4.53 -3.69
C ASN A 59 4.57 5.40 -2.55
N LEU A 60 5.43 6.05 -1.77
CA LEU A 60 5.03 6.84 -0.59
C LEU A 60 4.00 7.93 -0.92
N GLY A 61 4.18 8.61 -2.04
CA GLY A 61 3.24 9.64 -2.47
C GLY A 61 1.85 9.08 -2.76
N MET A 62 1.80 7.93 -3.42
CA MET A 62 0.53 7.25 -3.76
C MET A 62 -0.18 6.72 -2.53
N TYR A 63 0.57 6.32 -1.51
CA TYR A 63 -0.01 5.92 -0.23
C TYR A 63 -0.63 7.09 0.53
N VAL A 64 0.09 8.22 0.64
CA VAL A 64 -0.27 9.35 1.51
C VAL A 64 -1.32 10.27 0.90
N PHE A 65 -1.26 10.50 -0.41
CA PHE A 65 -2.13 11.45 -1.12
C PHE A 65 -3.26 10.75 -1.87
N SER A 66 -4.36 11.45 -2.04
CA SER A 66 -5.40 11.06 -3.00
C SER A 66 -4.90 11.24 -4.44
N ARG A 67 -5.61 10.63 -5.38
CA ARG A 67 -5.31 10.82 -6.81
C ARG A 67 -5.40 12.29 -7.20
N ALA A 68 -6.46 12.96 -6.78
CA ALA A 68 -6.68 14.37 -7.08
C ALA A 68 -5.54 15.24 -6.55
N GLU A 69 -5.09 15.00 -5.30
CA GLU A 69 -3.95 15.72 -4.73
C GLU A 69 -2.66 15.46 -5.51
N LEU A 70 -2.42 14.22 -5.96
CA LEU A 70 -1.25 13.91 -6.78
C LEU A 70 -1.31 14.58 -8.15
N ASP A 71 -2.46 14.53 -8.80
CA ASP A 71 -2.66 15.17 -10.11
C ASP A 71 -2.44 16.69 -10.01
N GLU A 72 -2.98 17.34 -8.97
CA GLU A 72 -2.71 18.76 -8.69
C GLU A 72 -1.22 19.06 -8.45
N LEU A 73 -0.48 18.16 -7.79
CA LEU A 73 0.95 18.33 -7.56
C LEU A 73 1.75 18.20 -8.85
N VAL A 74 1.37 17.27 -9.72
CA VAL A 74 2.00 17.06 -11.04
C VAL A 74 1.70 18.25 -11.95
N ASP A 75 0.45 18.67 -12.03
CA ASP A 75 0.03 19.83 -12.85
C ASP A 75 0.70 21.14 -12.41
N ALA A 76 0.98 21.26 -11.11
CA ALA A 76 1.74 22.39 -10.57
C ALA A 76 3.27 22.26 -10.75
N GLY A 77 3.77 21.23 -11.45
CA GLY A 77 5.21 20.97 -11.64
C GLY A 77 5.95 20.63 -10.35
N LYS A 78 5.26 20.06 -9.37
CA LYS A 78 5.80 19.72 -8.04
C LYS A 78 6.01 18.21 -7.83
N ASP A 79 5.99 17.45 -8.92
CA ASP A 79 6.22 16.01 -8.96
C ASP A 79 7.46 15.58 -8.16
N ARG A 80 8.59 16.29 -8.34
CA ARG A 80 9.85 16.01 -7.63
C ARG A 80 9.79 16.24 -6.12
N THR A 81 8.76 16.88 -5.61
CA THR A 81 8.61 17.16 -4.17
C THR A 81 7.55 16.29 -3.50
N VAL A 82 6.94 15.36 -4.24
CA VAL A 82 5.85 14.50 -3.73
C VAL A 82 6.29 13.69 -2.53
N ALA A 83 7.42 12.96 -2.65
CA ALA A 83 7.94 12.14 -1.55
C ALA A 83 8.23 12.97 -0.29
N LEU A 84 8.89 14.12 -0.44
CA LEU A 84 9.18 15.01 0.69
C LEU A 84 7.92 15.56 1.35
N LYS A 85 6.90 15.88 0.57
CA LYS A 85 5.60 16.33 1.10
C LYS A 85 4.87 15.19 1.80
N ALA A 86 4.96 13.98 1.27
CA ALA A 86 4.40 12.79 1.90
C ALA A 86 5.05 12.55 3.27
N VAL A 87 6.39 12.55 3.35
CA VAL A 87 7.11 12.44 4.63
C VAL A 87 6.68 13.52 5.62
N ARG A 88 6.57 14.78 5.20
CA ARG A 88 6.10 15.87 6.07
C ARG A 88 4.67 15.64 6.57
N ARG A 89 3.79 15.09 5.73
CA ARG A 89 2.41 14.76 6.13
C ARG A 89 2.41 13.63 7.16
N LEU A 90 3.21 12.57 6.96
CA LEU A 90 3.40 11.49 7.92
C LEU A 90 3.84 12.00 9.29
N ILE A 91 4.90 12.81 9.32
CA ILE A 91 5.43 13.39 10.57
C ILE A 91 4.37 14.27 11.27
N LYS A 92 3.59 15.03 10.52
CA LYS A 92 2.60 15.96 11.07
C LYS A 92 1.36 15.25 11.64
N THR A 93 0.97 14.13 11.04
CA THR A 93 -0.23 13.38 11.42
C THR A 93 0.05 12.23 12.39
N GLY A 94 1.32 11.83 12.51
CA GLY A 94 1.75 10.82 13.48
C GLY A 94 1.47 11.25 14.91
N ASN A 95 1.05 10.33 15.75
CA ASN A 95 0.84 10.57 17.17
C ASN A 95 2.18 10.89 17.86
N PRO A 96 2.32 12.04 18.55
CA PRO A 96 3.58 12.41 19.20
C PRO A 96 4.06 11.41 20.29
N GLY A 97 3.19 10.52 20.74
CA GLY A 97 3.49 9.51 21.75
C GLY A 97 3.82 8.12 21.21
N GLU A 98 3.40 7.84 20.01
CA GLU A 98 3.79 6.64 19.27
C GLU A 98 5.01 7.02 18.43
N LYS A 99 6.19 6.86 19.00
CA LYS A 99 7.43 7.01 18.22
C LYS A 99 7.36 6.00 17.10
N GLY A 100 7.18 6.52 15.88
CA GLY A 100 7.05 5.80 14.64
C GLY A 100 8.10 4.71 14.53
N THR A 101 7.68 3.51 14.73
CA THR A 101 8.55 2.37 14.75
C THR A 101 7.82 1.26 14.04
N GLY A 102 7.98 1.22 12.75
CA GLY A 102 7.59 0.07 11.96
C GLY A 102 6.10 -0.02 11.58
N SER A 103 5.18 0.67 12.25
CA SER A 103 3.77 0.62 11.83
C SER A 103 3.54 1.30 10.49
N GLU A 104 4.10 2.49 10.31
CA GLU A 104 3.98 3.21 9.03
C GLU A 104 4.65 2.45 7.88
N LEU A 105 5.80 1.81 8.15
CA LEU A 105 6.45 0.96 7.17
C LEU A 105 5.57 -0.24 6.81
N GLY A 106 5.02 -0.92 7.81
CA GLY A 106 4.08 -2.02 7.61
C GLY A 106 2.85 -1.60 6.80
N GLU A 107 2.27 -0.45 7.12
CA GLU A 107 1.12 0.09 6.40
C GLU A 107 1.41 0.39 4.92
N ILE A 108 2.59 0.95 4.61
CA ILE A 108 3.00 1.21 3.22
C ILE A 108 3.24 -0.11 2.48
N LEU A 109 3.87 -1.08 3.13
CA LEU A 109 4.06 -2.42 2.58
C LEU A 109 2.71 -3.09 2.29
N ASP A 110 1.81 -3.12 3.27
CA ASP A 110 0.48 -3.70 3.08
C ASP A 110 -0.28 -3.01 1.94
N TYR A 111 -0.21 -1.67 1.86
CA TYR A 111 -0.77 -0.93 0.74
C TYR A 111 -0.22 -1.44 -0.59
N CYS A 112 1.10 -1.62 -0.71
CA CYS A 112 1.74 -2.11 -1.92
C CYS A 112 1.30 -3.53 -2.25
N PHE A 113 1.21 -4.42 -1.27
CA PHE A 113 0.73 -5.79 -1.46
C PHE A 113 -0.75 -5.83 -1.89
N PHE A 114 -1.61 -5.01 -1.30
CA PHE A 114 -3.02 -4.94 -1.70
C PHE A 114 -3.17 -4.48 -3.14
N GLU A 115 -2.42 -3.47 -3.55
CA GLU A 115 -2.52 -2.97 -4.92
C GLU A 115 -1.92 -3.93 -5.94
N HIS A 116 -0.75 -4.51 -5.63
CA HIS A 116 -0.03 -5.35 -6.61
C HIS A 116 -0.54 -6.80 -6.62
N VAL A 117 -0.65 -7.43 -5.45
CA VAL A 117 -0.95 -8.87 -5.36
C VAL A 117 -2.44 -9.15 -5.46
N LEU A 118 -3.27 -8.27 -4.87
CA LEU A 118 -4.73 -8.43 -4.88
C LEU A 118 -5.41 -7.62 -5.98
N GLU A 119 -4.65 -6.81 -6.72
CA GLU A 119 -5.21 -5.88 -7.70
C GLU A 119 -6.35 -5.02 -7.12
N ALA A 120 -6.21 -4.67 -5.84
CA ALA A 120 -7.20 -3.92 -5.08
C ALA A 120 -6.72 -2.45 -4.89
N PRO A 121 -7.09 -1.53 -5.79
CA PRO A 121 -6.66 -0.14 -5.72
C PRO A 121 -7.15 0.54 -4.46
N LYS A 122 -6.30 1.41 -3.90
CA LYS A 122 -6.65 2.24 -2.75
C LYS A 122 -7.77 3.22 -3.09
N ILE A 123 -8.77 3.28 -2.23
CA ILE A 123 -9.83 4.30 -2.25
C ILE A 123 -9.49 5.44 -1.29
N LEU A 124 -9.10 5.10 -0.05
CA LEU A 124 -8.76 6.07 0.98
C LEU A 124 -7.61 5.54 1.83
N SER A 125 -6.69 6.42 2.22
CA SER A 125 -5.71 6.17 3.28
C SER A 125 -6.17 6.78 4.61
N LYS A 126 -5.54 6.39 5.72
CA LYS A 126 -5.79 7.05 7.01
C LYS A 126 -5.51 8.55 6.97
N TYR A 127 -4.56 8.98 6.18
CA TYR A 127 -4.18 10.39 6.04
C TYR A 127 -5.24 11.22 5.33
N GLU A 128 -5.99 10.63 4.41
CA GLU A 128 -7.13 11.25 3.73
C GLU A 128 -8.35 11.31 4.67
N GLN A 129 -8.58 10.25 5.45
CA GLN A 129 -9.68 10.19 6.43
C GLN A 129 -9.54 11.29 7.50
N VAL A 130 -8.33 11.54 8.01
CA VAL A 130 -8.07 12.59 9.00
C VAL A 130 -8.33 13.98 8.42
N THR A 131 -8.02 14.21 7.14
CA THR A 131 -8.20 15.52 6.50
C THR A 131 -9.67 15.84 6.26
N ALA A 132 -10.50 14.84 5.96
CA ALA A 132 -11.92 15.03 5.65
C ALA A 132 -12.80 15.30 6.89
N GLY A 133 -12.37 14.93 8.10
CA GLY A 133 -13.23 14.91 9.28
C GLY A 133 -12.79 15.73 10.50
N GLY A 134 -11.65 16.37 10.48
CA GLY A 134 -11.20 17.34 11.53
C GLY A 134 -10.86 16.78 12.92
N THR A 135 -11.37 15.64 13.37
CA THR A 135 -11.07 15.06 14.70
C THR A 135 -11.31 13.56 14.79
N TYR A 136 -11.69 12.91 13.72
CA TYR A 136 -11.90 11.47 13.75
C TYR A 136 -10.55 10.73 13.67
N LYS A 137 -10.28 9.89 14.65
CA LYS A 137 -9.25 8.84 14.48
C LYS A 137 -9.68 7.99 13.30
N ALA A 138 -8.79 7.83 12.32
CA ALA A 138 -9.02 6.91 11.23
C ALA A 138 -9.35 5.54 11.81
N GLN A 139 -10.43 4.92 11.36
CA GLN A 139 -10.86 3.60 11.84
C GLN A 139 -10.11 2.47 11.15
N SER A 140 -9.40 2.77 10.08
CA SER A 140 -8.61 1.83 9.31
C SER A 140 -7.38 2.51 8.73
N GLU A 141 -6.32 1.76 8.51
CA GLU A 141 -5.09 2.23 7.89
C GLU A 141 -5.27 2.53 6.39
N GLY A 142 -6.21 1.82 5.76
CA GLY A 142 -6.59 2.03 4.38
C GLY A 142 -7.89 1.34 4.00
N VAL A 143 -8.49 1.82 2.93
CA VAL A 143 -9.67 1.21 2.29
C VAL A 143 -9.33 0.94 0.84
N HIS A 144 -9.50 -0.29 0.42
CA HIS A 144 -9.21 -0.77 -0.93
C HIS A 144 -10.47 -1.33 -1.59
N LEU A 145 -10.50 -1.31 -2.92
CA LEU A 145 -11.60 -1.84 -3.72
C LEU A 145 -11.16 -3.12 -4.43
N LEU A 146 -11.61 -4.27 -3.95
CA LEU A 146 -11.33 -5.55 -4.57
C LEU A 146 -12.41 -5.89 -5.60
N SER A 147 -11.99 -6.24 -6.82
CA SER A 147 -12.90 -6.77 -7.84
C SER A 147 -13.09 -8.26 -7.61
N VAL A 148 -14.30 -8.67 -7.30
CA VAL A 148 -14.68 -10.09 -7.07
C VAL A 148 -15.65 -10.61 -8.13
N GLY A 149 -15.98 -9.78 -9.11
CA GLY A 149 -16.91 -10.10 -10.18
C GLY A 149 -16.32 -10.99 -11.27
N LYS A 150 -17.22 -11.64 -12.02
CA LYS A 150 -16.85 -12.33 -13.26
C LYS A 150 -16.99 -11.40 -14.47
N ALA A 151 -16.33 -11.76 -15.58
CA ALA A 151 -16.50 -11.05 -16.83
C ALA A 151 -17.99 -10.93 -17.21
N GLY A 152 -18.48 -9.70 -17.38
CA GLY A 152 -19.89 -9.40 -17.68
C GLY A 152 -20.80 -9.19 -16.46
N ALA A 153 -20.34 -9.47 -15.24
CA ALA A 153 -21.06 -9.20 -13.99
C ALA A 153 -20.08 -8.64 -12.93
N PRO A 154 -19.66 -7.38 -13.04
CA PRO A 154 -18.72 -6.79 -12.10
C PRO A 154 -19.34 -6.72 -10.71
N ALA A 155 -18.61 -7.21 -9.72
CA ALA A 155 -18.92 -7.06 -8.31
C ALA A 155 -17.67 -6.56 -7.58
N TYR A 156 -17.85 -5.70 -6.61
CA TYR A 156 -16.78 -5.09 -5.86
C TYR A 156 -16.98 -5.28 -4.36
N GLN A 157 -15.89 -5.47 -3.67
CA GLN A 157 -15.84 -5.57 -2.22
C GLN A 157 -14.89 -4.51 -1.66
N LEU A 158 -15.34 -3.82 -0.61
CA LEU A 158 -14.44 -2.95 0.15
C LEU A 158 -13.64 -3.81 1.13
N VAL A 159 -12.34 -3.63 1.09
CA VAL A 159 -11.39 -4.27 1.99
C VAL A 159 -10.78 -3.20 2.88
N TYR A 160 -10.84 -3.43 4.18
CA TYR A 160 -10.31 -2.53 5.19
C TYR A 160 -8.99 -3.08 5.69
N LEU A 161 -7.95 -2.26 5.62
CA LEU A 161 -6.66 -2.55 6.19
C LEU A 161 -6.63 -2.10 7.65
N SER A 162 -6.27 -3.00 8.56
CA SER A 162 -6.07 -2.68 9.96
C SER A 162 -4.90 -3.50 10.50
N LEU A 163 -3.86 -2.84 10.97
CA LEU A 163 -2.74 -3.48 11.64
C LEU A 163 -3.07 -3.64 13.12
N ILE A 164 -3.02 -4.90 13.58
CA ILE A 164 -3.16 -5.22 15.00
C ILE A 164 -1.77 -5.26 15.61
N HIS A 165 -1.49 -4.32 16.50
CA HIS A 165 -0.28 -4.38 17.31
C HIS A 165 -0.49 -5.42 18.41
N ILE A 166 0.21 -6.55 18.30
CA ILE A 166 0.29 -7.53 19.38
C ILE A 166 1.45 -7.08 20.27
N SER A 167 1.11 -6.54 21.42
CA SER A 167 2.07 -6.17 22.47
C SER A 167 2.38 -7.36 23.37
#